data_bcf24d7779a267a93702070499f00fc8
#
_entry.id   bcf24d7779a267a93702070499f00fc8
#
_cell.length_a   1.000
_cell.length_b   1.000
_cell.length_c   1.000
_cell.angle_alpha   90.00
_cell.angle_beta   90.00
_cell.angle_gamma   90.00
#
_symmetry.space_group_name_H-M   'P 1'
#
loop_
_entity.id
_entity.type
_entity.pdbx_description
1 polymer ?
#
loop_
_entity_poly.entity_id
_entity_poly.type
_entity_poly.pdbx_seq_one_letter_code
_entity_poly.pdbx_strand_id
1 'polypeptide(L)'
;MEIDHIAIVVKDLDATLRLYTQTLGLKQVYREIVNDQGVEALGLKAGGSFVELLLPLDEASPIARFRGDAPAKLHHTAYRVADIEATLAILKAKGVRLIDEHARKGAHGNLIAFLHPKATDGVLIELCQPIR
;
A
#
# COMPACT_ATOMS: atom_id res chain seq x y z
N MET A 1 3.91 -14.36 -9.21
CA MET A 1 3.46 -13.02 -8.78
C MET A 1 4.49 -12.44 -7.82
N GLU A 2 4.91 -11.22 -8.04
CA GLU A 2 5.95 -10.58 -7.23
C GLU A 2 5.33 -9.60 -6.24
N ILE A 3 6.02 -9.38 -5.10
CA ILE A 3 5.64 -8.31 -4.19
C ILE A 3 6.07 -6.98 -4.82
N ASP A 4 5.13 -6.07 -5.01
CA ASP A 4 5.43 -4.70 -5.43
C ASP A 4 5.89 -3.86 -4.26
N HIS A 5 5.11 -3.85 -3.18
CA HIS A 5 5.46 -3.10 -1.98
C HIS A 5 4.79 -3.66 -0.74
N ILE A 6 5.34 -3.27 0.41
CA ILE A 6 4.66 -3.39 1.70
C ILE A 6 4.37 -1.97 2.18
N ALA A 7 3.21 -1.76 2.79
CA ALA A 7 2.80 -0.43 3.26
C ALA A 7 2.68 -0.41 4.77
N ILE A 8 3.26 0.61 5.37
CA ILE A 8 3.34 0.79 6.82
C ILE A 8 2.77 2.15 7.16
N VAL A 9 1.74 2.19 8.03
CA VAL A 9 1.18 3.44 8.54
C VAL A 9 2.07 3.93 9.68
N VAL A 10 2.48 5.20 9.61
CA VAL A 10 3.42 5.78 10.56
C VAL A 10 2.78 6.95 11.30
N LYS A 11 3.30 7.24 12.51
CA LYS A 11 2.88 8.38 13.31
C LYS A 11 3.81 9.56 13.12
N ASP A 12 5.12 9.31 13.09
CA ASP A 12 6.16 10.31 12.83
C ASP A 12 6.92 9.89 11.58
N LEU A 13 6.57 10.51 10.44
CA LEU A 13 7.15 10.14 9.15
C LEU A 13 8.66 10.38 9.13
N ASP A 14 9.13 11.50 9.70
CA ASP A 14 10.56 11.83 9.66
C ASP A 14 11.40 10.84 10.46
N ALA A 15 10.92 10.43 11.64
CA ALA A 15 11.63 9.45 12.46
C ALA A 15 11.71 8.09 11.77
N THR A 16 10.60 7.63 11.18
CA THR A 16 10.57 6.35 10.47
C THR A 16 11.40 6.41 9.19
N LEU A 17 11.34 7.54 8.48
CA LEU A 17 12.15 7.74 7.28
C LEU A 17 13.65 7.64 7.60
N ARG A 18 14.10 8.24 8.71
CA ARG A 18 15.51 8.14 9.13
C ARG A 18 15.92 6.69 9.40
N LEU A 19 15.05 5.90 10.01
CA LEU A 19 15.32 4.49 10.25
C LEU A 19 15.59 3.75 8.93
N TYR A 20 14.71 3.91 7.95
CA TYR A 20 14.86 3.20 6.69
C TYR A 20 16.00 3.72 5.80
N THR A 21 16.24 5.04 5.81
CA THR A 21 17.27 5.63 4.94
C THR A 21 18.65 5.62 5.59
N GLN A 22 18.78 6.15 6.81
CA GLN A 22 20.09 6.30 7.45
C GLN A 22 20.57 5.01 8.09
N THR A 23 19.67 4.25 8.72
CA THR A 23 20.05 3.02 9.41
C THR A 23 20.09 1.82 8.47
N LEU A 24 19.05 1.65 7.64
CA LEU A 24 18.94 0.51 6.74
C LEU A 24 19.47 0.78 5.33
N GLY A 25 19.68 2.03 4.97
CA GLY A 25 20.28 2.39 3.69
C GLY A 25 19.34 2.35 2.49
N LEU A 26 18.03 2.29 2.68
CA LEU A 26 17.08 2.33 1.58
C LEU A 26 17.01 3.75 0.98
N LYS A 27 16.72 3.85 -0.31
CA LYS A 27 16.67 5.13 -1.02
C LYS A 27 15.23 5.55 -1.25
N GLN A 28 14.92 6.80 -0.90
CA GLN A 28 13.63 7.40 -1.22
C GLN A 28 13.51 7.60 -2.73
N VAL A 29 12.38 7.16 -3.31
CA VAL A 29 12.16 7.25 -4.76
C VAL A 29 10.89 8.01 -5.14
N TYR A 30 9.90 8.12 -4.23
CA TYR A 30 8.73 8.97 -4.45
C TYR A 30 8.14 9.45 -3.13
N ARG A 31 7.40 10.55 -3.22
CA ARG A 31 6.63 11.11 -2.11
C ARG A 31 5.47 11.90 -2.72
N GLU A 32 4.25 11.57 -2.32
CA GLU A 32 3.07 12.21 -2.87
C GLU A 32 1.86 12.11 -1.94
N ILE A 33 0.88 13.00 -2.14
CA ILE A 33 -0.39 12.95 -1.43
C ILE A 33 -1.37 12.15 -2.27
N VAL A 34 -1.99 11.13 -1.66
CA VAL A 34 -3.01 10.29 -2.28
C VAL A 34 -4.32 10.61 -1.59
N ASN A 35 -5.08 11.55 -2.15
CA ASN A 35 -6.30 12.08 -1.53
C ASN A 35 -7.37 11.01 -1.31
N ASP A 36 -7.55 10.10 -2.28
CA ASP A 36 -8.53 9.01 -2.17
C ASP A 36 -8.27 8.10 -0.97
N GLN A 37 -7.02 7.97 -0.57
CA GLN A 37 -6.62 7.15 0.57
C GLN A 37 -6.42 7.96 1.84
N GLY A 38 -6.43 9.29 1.75
CA GLY A 38 -6.25 10.18 2.90
C GLY A 38 -4.85 10.10 3.51
N VAL A 39 -3.83 9.93 2.69
CA VAL A 39 -2.45 9.75 3.17
C VAL A 39 -1.44 10.54 2.34
N GLU A 40 -0.31 10.84 2.96
CA GLU A 40 0.93 11.14 2.26
C GLU A 40 1.71 9.83 2.15
N ALA A 41 2.05 9.42 0.94
CA ALA A 41 2.78 8.18 0.67
C ALA A 41 4.22 8.49 0.30
N LEU A 42 5.16 7.82 0.95
CA LEU A 42 6.58 7.95 0.70
C LEU A 42 7.16 6.57 0.39
N GLY A 43 7.72 6.42 -0.80
CA GLY A 43 8.25 5.14 -1.27
C GLY A 43 9.75 5.05 -1.15
N LEU A 44 10.21 3.92 -0.63
CA LEU A 44 11.63 3.60 -0.44
C LEU A 44 11.94 2.37 -1.27
N LYS A 45 13.01 2.42 -2.06
CA LYS A 45 13.41 1.28 -2.89
C LYS A 45 14.12 0.23 -2.05
N ALA A 46 13.62 -1.00 -2.14
CA ALA A 46 14.18 -2.17 -1.48
C ALA A 46 14.37 -3.28 -2.53
N GLY A 47 15.44 -3.19 -3.31
CA GLY A 47 15.69 -4.10 -4.42
C GLY A 47 14.64 -3.95 -5.53
N GLY A 48 13.99 -5.04 -5.91
CA GLY A 48 12.90 -5.04 -6.91
C GLY A 48 11.55 -4.65 -6.35
N SER A 49 11.46 -4.36 -5.05
CA SER A 49 10.22 -4.01 -4.37
C SER A 49 10.37 -2.66 -3.66
N PHE A 50 9.30 -2.21 -2.99
CA PHE A 50 9.32 -0.94 -2.26
C PHE A 50 8.77 -1.12 -0.85
N VAL A 51 9.22 -0.28 0.06
CA VAL A 51 8.57 -0.04 1.35
C VAL A 51 7.86 1.30 1.23
N GLU A 52 6.55 1.31 1.47
CA GLU A 52 5.76 2.54 1.39
C GLU A 52 5.35 2.97 2.79
N LEU A 53 5.75 4.17 3.17
CA LEU A 53 5.36 4.77 4.44
C LEU A 53 4.14 5.65 4.20
N LEU A 54 3.09 5.43 5.00
CA LEU A 54 1.81 6.14 4.88
C LEU A 54 1.60 7.03 6.11
N LEU A 55 1.60 8.34 5.90
CA LEU A 55 1.25 9.29 6.95
C LEU A 55 -0.22 9.72 6.76
N PRO A 56 -1.12 9.42 7.71
CA PRO A 56 -2.50 9.89 7.62
C PRO A 56 -2.56 11.42 7.55
N LEU A 57 -3.37 11.95 6.63
CA LEU A 57 -3.60 13.40 6.51
C LEU A 57 -4.47 13.92 7.65
N ASP A 58 -5.27 13.05 8.26
CA ASP A 58 -6.17 13.37 9.37
C ASP A 58 -6.06 12.26 10.42
N GLU A 59 -5.67 12.62 11.65
CA GLU A 59 -5.53 11.66 12.75
C GLU A 59 -6.88 11.06 13.19
N ALA A 60 -8.00 11.63 12.78
CA ALA A 60 -9.33 11.04 12.99
C ALA A 60 -9.74 10.07 11.86
N SER A 61 -8.90 9.86 10.85
CA SER A 61 -9.21 8.99 9.71
C SER A 61 -9.23 7.51 10.10
N PRO A 62 -9.91 6.66 9.29
CA PRO A 62 -9.87 5.21 9.53
C PRO A 62 -8.46 4.61 9.52
N ILE A 63 -7.58 5.11 8.67
CA ILE A 63 -6.20 4.59 8.59
C ILE A 63 -5.39 4.96 9.83
N ALA A 64 -5.62 6.16 10.39
CA ALA A 64 -5.00 6.56 11.66
C ALA A 64 -5.53 5.69 12.82
N ARG A 65 -6.82 5.41 12.85
CA ARG A 65 -7.43 4.52 13.85
C ARG A 65 -6.90 3.10 13.73
N PHE A 66 -6.65 2.61 12.52
CA PHE A 66 -6.02 1.31 12.29
C PHE A 66 -4.65 1.24 12.96
N ARG A 67 -3.83 2.26 12.79
CA ARG A 67 -2.51 2.33 13.43
C ARG A 67 -2.63 2.40 14.96
N GLY A 68 -3.62 3.17 15.46
CA GLY A 68 -3.78 3.43 16.89
C GLY A 68 -2.59 4.20 17.44
N ASP A 69 -2.14 3.86 18.65
CA ASP A 69 -1.03 4.52 19.32
C ASP A 69 0.35 3.98 18.93
N ALA A 70 0.40 2.98 18.07
CA ALA A 70 1.68 2.42 17.61
C ALA A 70 2.49 3.46 16.82
N PRO A 71 3.82 3.50 17.00
CA PRO A 71 4.67 4.38 16.19
C PRO A 71 4.60 4.04 14.69
N ALA A 72 4.42 2.76 14.37
CA ALA A 72 4.25 2.25 13.01
C ALA A 72 3.49 0.92 13.06
N LYS A 73 2.71 0.64 12.02
CA LYS A 73 1.96 -0.61 11.92
C LYS A 73 1.84 -1.03 10.45
N LEU A 74 2.15 -2.28 10.17
CA LEU A 74 1.98 -2.83 8.82
C LEU A 74 0.51 -2.77 8.42
N HIS A 75 0.22 -2.18 7.26
CA HIS A 75 -1.13 -1.97 6.77
C HIS A 75 -1.54 -2.99 5.72
N HIS A 76 -0.72 -3.17 4.70
CA HIS A 76 -1.02 -4.13 3.64
C HIS A 76 0.23 -4.59 2.90
N THR A 77 0.06 -5.68 2.15
CA THR A 77 1.04 -6.16 1.18
C THR A 77 0.44 -6.02 -0.21
N ALA A 78 1.25 -5.60 -1.18
CA ALA A 78 0.81 -5.39 -2.54
C ALA A 78 1.55 -6.31 -3.49
N TYR A 79 0.81 -6.98 -4.36
CA TYR A 79 1.36 -7.91 -5.34
C TYR A 79 1.25 -7.32 -6.73
N ARG A 80 2.33 -7.45 -7.49
CA ARG A 80 2.42 -6.92 -8.85
C ARG A 80 1.73 -7.85 -9.84
N VAL A 81 0.86 -7.28 -10.66
CA VAL A 81 0.17 -8.02 -11.73
C VAL A 81 0.38 -7.32 -13.06
N ALA A 82 0.34 -8.09 -14.16
CA ALA A 82 0.52 -7.54 -15.50
C ALA A 82 -0.74 -6.83 -16.01
N ASP A 83 -1.91 -7.36 -15.69
CA ASP A 83 -3.23 -6.82 -16.10
C ASP A 83 -4.19 -6.93 -14.93
N ILE A 84 -4.37 -5.82 -14.22
CA ILE A 84 -5.16 -5.80 -12.98
C ILE A 84 -6.65 -6.05 -13.24
N GLU A 85 -7.22 -5.51 -14.33
CA GLU A 85 -8.64 -5.73 -14.63
C GLU A 85 -8.92 -7.20 -14.96
N ALA A 86 -8.04 -7.83 -15.72
CA ALA A 86 -8.15 -9.27 -16.01
C ALA A 86 -8.01 -10.11 -14.74
N THR A 87 -7.08 -9.75 -13.86
CA THR A 87 -6.88 -10.45 -12.57
C THR A 87 -8.12 -10.32 -11.68
N LEU A 88 -8.69 -9.12 -11.57
CA LEU A 88 -9.90 -8.89 -10.79
C LEU A 88 -11.08 -9.71 -11.32
N ALA A 89 -11.24 -9.78 -12.64
CA ALA A 89 -12.30 -10.57 -13.26
C ALA A 89 -12.16 -12.06 -12.93
N ILE A 90 -10.93 -12.58 -12.98
CA ILE A 90 -10.65 -13.99 -12.64
C ILE A 90 -10.96 -14.26 -11.16
N LEU A 91 -10.54 -13.38 -10.26
CA LEU A 91 -10.80 -13.54 -8.84
C LEU A 91 -12.29 -13.49 -8.52
N LYS A 92 -13.01 -12.55 -9.14
CA LYS A 92 -14.46 -12.44 -8.98
C LYS A 92 -15.16 -13.71 -9.47
N ALA A 93 -14.75 -14.26 -10.61
CA ALA A 93 -15.30 -15.50 -11.14
C ALA A 93 -15.03 -16.70 -10.21
N LYS A 94 -13.94 -16.67 -9.46
CA LYS A 94 -13.62 -17.70 -8.45
C LYS A 94 -14.36 -17.51 -7.13
N GLY A 95 -15.18 -16.46 -7.00
CA GLY A 95 -15.93 -16.17 -5.78
C GLY A 95 -15.13 -15.44 -4.71
N VAL A 96 -13.98 -14.89 -5.05
CA VAL A 96 -13.16 -14.10 -4.11
C VAL A 96 -13.83 -12.75 -3.88
N ARG A 97 -14.06 -12.41 -2.60
CA ARG A 97 -14.66 -11.13 -2.24
C ARG A 97 -13.65 -10.00 -2.43
N LEU A 98 -14.05 -8.95 -3.16
CA LEU A 98 -13.22 -7.80 -3.47
C LEU A 98 -13.75 -6.55 -2.75
N ILE A 99 -12.84 -5.67 -2.31
CA ILE A 99 -13.22 -4.31 -1.92
C ILE A 99 -13.41 -3.49 -3.19
N ASP A 100 -12.45 -3.57 -4.12
CA ASP A 100 -12.50 -2.87 -5.40
C ASP A 100 -12.76 -3.88 -6.51
N GLU A 101 -13.88 -3.75 -7.21
CA GLU A 101 -14.17 -4.60 -8.38
C GLU A 101 -13.45 -4.10 -9.63
N HIS A 102 -13.05 -2.85 -9.66
CA HIS A 102 -12.26 -2.22 -10.72
C HIS A 102 -11.08 -1.46 -10.13
N ALA A 103 -10.02 -1.36 -10.90
CA ALA A 103 -8.81 -0.66 -10.48
C ALA A 103 -9.05 0.85 -10.35
N ARG A 104 -8.28 1.47 -9.46
CA ARG A 104 -8.22 2.92 -9.28
C ARG A 104 -6.76 3.34 -9.15
N LYS A 105 -6.52 4.65 -9.24
CA LYS A 105 -5.16 5.18 -9.11
C LYS A 105 -4.69 5.15 -7.67
N GLY A 106 -3.49 4.66 -7.46
CA GLY A 106 -2.77 4.73 -6.19
C GLY A 106 -1.51 5.58 -6.32
N ALA A 107 -0.61 5.43 -5.36
CA ALA A 107 0.68 6.11 -5.37
C ALA A 107 1.59 5.59 -6.48
N HIS A 108 2.60 6.36 -6.86
CA HIS A 108 3.69 5.98 -7.75
C HIS A 108 3.21 5.60 -9.17
N GLY A 109 2.08 6.20 -9.62
CA GLY A 109 1.53 5.93 -10.95
C GLY A 109 0.93 4.54 -11.12
N ASN A 110 0.68 3.83 -10.03
CA ASN A 110 0.11 2.47 -10.08
C ASN A 110 -1.41 2.50 -10.26
N LEU A 111 -1.92 1.47 -10.93
CA LEU A 111 -3.31 1.08 -10.76
C LEU A 111 -3.40 0.07 -9.61
N ILE A 112 -4.36 0.25 -8.72
CA ILE A 112 -4.49 -0.58 -7.52
C ILE A 112 -5.91 -1.08 -7.32
N ALA A 113 -6.04 -2.18 -6.59
CA ALA A 113 -7.33 -2.69 -6.11
C ALA A 113 -7.10 -3.56 -4.89
N PHE A 114 -7.99 -3.45 -3.90
CA PHE A 114 -7.90 -4.24 -2.67
C PHE A 114 -8.85 -5.44 -2.69
N LEU A 115 -8.36 -6.58 -2.19
CA LEU A 115 -9.18 -7.72 -1.85
C LEU A 115 -9.77 -7.51 -0.46
N HIS A 116 -10.98 -8.06 -0.23
CA HIS A 116 -11.61 -7.94 1.08
C HIS A 116 -10.89 -8.84 2.10
N PRO A 117 -10.58 -8.34 3.32
CA PRO A 117 -9.84 -9.14 4.32
C PRO A 117 -10.51 -10.46 4.69
N LYS A 118 -11.83 -10.57 4.57
CA LYS A 118 -12.54 -11.84 4.80
C LYS A 118 -12.16 -12.93 3.80
N ALA A 119 -11.65 -12.55 2.63
CA ALA A 119 -11.19 -13.50 1.61
C ALA A 119 -9.71 -13.86 1.78
N THR A 120 -8.99 -13.19 2.67
CA THR A 120 -7.53 -13.26 2.79
C THR A 120 -7.07 -13.48 4.24
N ASP A 121 -7.90 -14.15 5.03
CA ASP A 121 -7.59 -14.48 6.44
C ASP A 121 -7.24 -13.27 7.31
N GLY A 122 -7.85 -12.11 7.02
CA GLY A 122 -7.69 -10.90 7.80
C GLY A 122 -6.49 -10.03 7.40
N VAL A 123 -5.67 -10.48 6.45
CA VAL A 123 -4.54 -9.70 5.93
C VAL A 123 -5.00 -8.86 4.74
N LEU A 124 -4.84 -7.55 4.80
CA LEU A 124 -5.21 -6.69 3.67
C LEU A 124 -4.24 -6.89 2.52
N ILE A 125 -4.75 -7.33 1.38
CA ILE A 125 -3.98 -7.59 0.17
C ILE A 125 -4.39 -6.60 -0.92
N GLU A 126 -3.41 -5.96 -1.53
CA GLU A 126 -3.57 -5.07 -2.68
C GLU A 126 -3.01 -5.74 -3.93
N LEU A 127 -3.70 -5.58 -5.05
CA LEU A 127 -3.13 -5.84 -6.37
C LEU A 127 -2.64 -4.53 -6.94
N CYS A 128 -1.51 -4.57 -7.62
CA CYS A 128 -0.83 -3.39 -8.12
C CYS A 128 -0.33 -3.63 -9.54
N GLN A 129 -0.76 -2.77 -10.47
CA GLN A 129 -0.22 -2.77 -11.82
C GLN A 129 0.59 -1.49 -12.03
N PRO A 130 1.92 -1.60 -12.07
CA PRO A 130 2.76 -0.45 -12.38
C PRO A 130 2.53 0.01 -13.83
N ILE A 131 2.33 1.32 -13.99
CA ILE A 131 2.21 1.94 -15.34
C ILE A 131 3.32 2.97 -15.56
N ARG A 132 4.30 2.93 -14.70
CA ARG A 132 5.53 3.74 -14.78
C ARG A 132 6.61 3.02 -15.55
#